data_1e57dba01aecbf26b760ca0c20b50fdb
#
_entry.id   1e57dba01aecbf26b760ca0c20b50fdb
#
_cell.length_a   1.000
_cell.length_b   1.000
_cell.length_c   1.000
_cell.angle_alpha   90.00
_cell.angle_beta   90.00
_cell.angle_gamma   90.00
#
_symmetry.space_group_name_H-M   'P 1'
#
loop_
_entity.id
_entity.type
_entity.pdbx_description
1 polymer ?
#
loop_
_entity_poly.entity_id
_entity_poly.type
_entity_poly.pdbx_seq_one_letter_code
_entity_poly.pdbx_strand_id
1 'polypeptide(L)'
;ETEEAPVIEFLEKRGFSCGVMLSYYLLLALARRGRYESVYRLLLNDSDHGWCNMLREGATTCFEAWGKDQKWNTSLCHPWASAPVPVILEEIAGIHLSPEGGCDFAPHIPKEVDYFHTSVRMRRKTYTVTKQDGKIHAAIDGIEQSKEM
;
A
#
# COMPACT_ATOMS: atom_id res chain seq x y z
N GLU A 1 1.47 -3.02 -28.36
CA GLU A 1 1.10 -3.82 -27.17
C GLU A 1 2.40 -4.41 -26.65
N THR A 2 2.81 -3.98 -25.47
CA THR A 2 4.06 -4.40 -24.87
C THR A 2 3.94 -5.84 -24.38
N GLU A 3 5.01 -6.64 -24.49
CA GLU A 3 5.11 -8.01 -23.94
C GLU A 3 4.78 -8.08 -22.42
N GLU A 4 4.67 -6.93 -21.77
CA GLU A 4 4.36 -6.79 -20.34
C GLU A 4 2.86 -6.99 -20.00
N ALA A 5 1.93 -6.68 -20.90
CA ALA A 5 0.50 -6.74 -20.60
C ALA A 5 0.05 -8.14 -20.11
N PRO A 6 0.43 -9.26 -20.78
CA PRO A 6 0.06 -10.59 -20.30
C PRO A 6 0.65 -10.92 -18.92
N VAL A 7 1.84 -10.39 -18.62
CA VAL A 7 2.47 -10.60 -17.29
C VAL A 7 1.70 -9.88 -16.22
N ILE A 8 1.28 -8.64 -16.45
CA ILE A 8 0.49 -7.86 -15.50
C ILE A 8 -0.86 -8.53 -15.24
N GLU A 9 -1.57 -8.95 -16.28
CA GLU A 9 -2.84 -9.69 -16.14
C GLU A 9 -2.66 -11.00 -15.35
N PHE A 10 -1.57 -11.72 -15.61
CA PHE A 10 -1.22 -12.91 -14.85
C PHE A 10 -1.01 -12.60 -13.37
N LEU A 11 -0.26 -11.53 -13.04
CA LEU A 11 -0.03 -11.12 -11.65
C LEU A 11 -1.33 -10.70 -10.95
N GLU A 12 -2.19 -9.94 -11.61
CA GLU A 12 -3.50 -9.54 -11.09
C GLU A 12 -4.40 -10.74 -10.78
N LYS A 13 -4.39 -11.75 -11.65
CA LYS A 13 -5.17 -12.98 -11.50
C LYS A 13 -4.63 -13.90 -10.40
N ARG A 14 -3.30 -14.01 -10.30
CA ARG A 14 -2.63 -14.88 -9.31
C ARG A 14 -2.63 -14.30 -7.91
N GLY A 15 -2.61 -12.99 -7.78
CA GLY A 15 -2.55 -12.31 -6.50
C GLY A 15 -1.35 -12.77 -5.66
N PHE A 16 -1.54 -12.90 -4.36
CA PHE A 16 -0.47 -13.31 -3.43
C PHE A 16 -0.18 -14.83 -3.48
N SER A 17 0.23 -15.33 -4.63
CA SER A 17 0.77 -16.70 -4.76
C SER A 17 2.26 -16.76 -4.35
N CYS A 18 2.78 -15.73 -3.70
CA CYS A 18 4.15 -15.61 -3.21
C CYS A 18 4.18 -15.50 -1.69
N GLY A 19 5.35 -15.67 -1.10
CA GLY A 19 5.57 -15.38 0.31
C GLY A 19 5.44 -13.89 0.62
N VAL A 20 5.20 -13.56 1.87
CA VAL A 20 4.91 -12.20 2.37
C VAL A 20 5.97 -11.18 1.93
N MET A 21 7.25 -11.54 1.97
CA MET A 21 8.33 -10.63 1.57
C MET A 21 8.23 -10.20 0.09
N LEU A 22 7.87 -11.12 -0.81
CA LEU A 22 7.78 -10.81 -2.25
C LEU A 22 6.52 -10.04 -2.61
N SER A 23 5.54 -9.99 -1.73
CA SER A 23 4.30 -9.23 -1.95
C SER A 23 4.55 -7.73 -2.16
N TYR A 24 5.56 -7.16 -1.51
CA TYR A 24 5.98 -5.78 -1.72
C TYR A 24 6.34 -5.50 -3.19
N TYR A 25 7.17 -6.35 -3.78
CA TYR A 25 7.60 -6.18 -5.17
C TYR A 25 6.46 -6.39 -6.17
N LEU A 26 5.52 -7.29 -5.86
CA LEU A 26 4.32 -7.50 -6.65
C LEU A 26 3.44 -6.23 -6.63
N LEU A 27 3.19 -5.67 -5.45
CA LEU A 27 2.41 -4.44 -5.31
C LEU A 27 3.06 -3.26 -6.03
N LEU A 28 4.39 -3.09 -5.91
CA LEU A 28 5.13 -2.08 -6.66
C LEU A 28 5.07 -2.28 -8.16
N ALA A 29 5.17 -3.52 -8.65
CA ALA A 29 5.08 -3.81 -10.08
C ALA A 29 3.72 -3.41 -10.64
N LEU A 30 2.64 -3.66 -9.91
CA LEU A 30 1.28 -3.26 -10.27
C LEU A 30 1.12 -1.73 -10.21
N ALA A 31 1.56 -1.08 -9.13
CA ALA A 31 1.48 0.37 -8.96
C ALA A 31 2.20 1.11 -10.09
N ARG A 32 3.43 0.72 -10.41
CA ARG A 32 4.23 1.30 -11.50
C ARG A 32 3.62 1.13 -12.90
N ARG A 33 2.62 0.28 -13.03
CA ARG A 33 1.82 0.10 -14.27
C ARG A 33 0.43 0.74 -14.15
N GLY A 34 0.20 1.57 -13.12
CA GLY A 34 -1.07 2.27 -12.92
C GLY A 34 -2.23 1.36 -12.48
N ARG A 35 -1.93 0.15 -11.98
CA ARG A 35 -2.94 -0.83 -11.53
C ARG A 35 -3.31 -0.63 -10.06
N TYR A 36 -3.63 0.59 -9.68
CA TYR A 36 -3.87 0.97 -8.28
C TYR A 36 -5.09 0.29 -7.66
N GLU A 37 -6.15 0.04 -8.44
CA GLU A 37 -7.31 -0.74 -7.99
C GLU A 37 -6.91 -2.17 -7.62
N SER A 38 -6.01 -2.79 -8.39
CA SER A 38 -5.50 -4.12 -8.09
C SER A 38 -4.59 -4.11 -6.86
N VAL A 39 -3.76 -3.08 -6.68
CA VAL A 39 -2.97 -2.88 -5.46
C VAL A 39 -3.89 -2.79 -4.25
N TYR A 40 -4.91 -1.94 -4.29
CA TYR A 40 -5.85 -1.75 -3.20
C TYR A 40 -6.62 -3.03 -2.88
N ARG A 41 -7.15 -3.72 -3.90
CA ARG A 41 -7.82 -5.02 -3.75
C ARG A 41 -6.93 -6.06 -3.09
N LEU A 42 -5.64 -6.12 -3.44
CA LEU A 42 -4.70 -7.05 -2.83
C LEU A 42 -4.38 -6.69 -1.38
N LEU A 43 -4.27 -5.41 -1.03
CA LEU A 43 -4.11 -4.97 0.36
C LEU A 43 -5.29 -5.41 1.24
N LEU A 44 -6.51 -5.40 0.68
CA LEU A 44 -7.74 -5.82 1.35
C LEU A 44 -8.09 -7.30 1.13
N ASN A 45 -7.18 -8.07 0.52
CA ASN A 45 -7.42 -9.49 0.27
C ASN A 45 -7.64 -10.26 1.58
N ASP A 46 -8.80 -10.89 1.69
CA ASP A 46 -9.22 -11.58 2.90
C ASP A 46 -9.04 -13.12 2.83
N SER A 47 -8.38 -13.63 1.79
CA SER A 47 -7.97 -15.03 1.71
C SER A 47 -6.87 -15.37 2.74
N ASP A 48 -6.50 -16.65 2.82
CA ASP A 48 -5.42 -17.13 3.69
C ASP A 48 -4.03 -16.56 3.33
N HIS A 49 -3.90 -15.97 2.16
CA HIS A 49 -2.71 -15.25 1.70
C HIS A 49 -3.00 -13.75 1.61
N GLY A 50 -3.14 -13.10 2.76
CA GLY A 50 -3.40 -11.66 2.87
C GLY A 50 -3.16 -11.14 4.28
N TRP A 51 -2.94 -9.86 4.42
CA TRP A 51 -2.80 -9.22 5.74
C TRP A 51 -4.09 -9.30 6.56
N CYS A 52 -5.25 -9.33 5.90
CA CYS A 52 -6.52 -9.55 6.59
C CYS A 52 -6.57 -10.90 7.30
N ASN A 53 -5.89 -11.94 6.77
CA ASN A 53 -5.76 -13.20 7.49
C ASN A 53 -4.98 -13.04 8.80
N MET A 54 -3.86 -12.33 8.77
CA MET A 54 -3.10 -12.04 10.00
C MET A 54 -3.97 -11.34 11.05
N LEU A 55 -4.80 -10.36 10.64
CA LEU A 55 -5.75 -9.68 11.53
C LEU A 55 -6.79 -10.63 12.12
N ARG A 56 -7.36 -11.52 11.29
CA ARG A 56 -8.31 -12.56 11.78
C ARG A 56 -7.68 -13.49 12.80
N GLU A 57 -6.38 -13.78 12.65
CA GLU A 57 -5.62 -14.58 13.60
C GLU A 57 -5.15 -13.80 14.85
N GLY A 58 -5.57 -12.53 14.99
CA GLY A 58 -5.28 -11.69 16.14
C GLY A 58 -3.90 -11.05 16.11
N ALA A 59 -3.36 -10.76 14.92
CA ALA A 59 -2.07 -10.09 14.78
C ALA A 59 -2.08 -8.69 15.38
N THR A 60 -1.07 -8.38 16.17
CA THR A 60 -0.72 -7.04 16.63
C THR A 60 0.51 -6.48 15.90
N THR A 61 1.19 -7.34 15.17
CA THR A 61 2.33 -7.03 14.28
C THR A 61 2.23 -7.92 13.04
N CYS A 62 3.01 -7.62 11.99
CA CYS A 62 3.04 -8.47 10.81
C CYS A 62 3.78 -9.78 11.09
N PHE A 63 3.25 -10.90 10.58
CA PHE A 63 3.86 -12.22 10.69
C PHE A 63 4.88 -12.45 9.57
N GLU A 64 5.79 -13.39 9.79
CA GLU A 64 6.78 -13.83 8.79
C GLU A 64 6.15 -14.58 7.61
N ALA A 65 5.01 -15.24 7.82
CA ALA A 65 4.20 -15.94 6.81
C ALA A 65 2.77 -15.38 6.81
N TRP A 66 1.93 -15.79 5.86
CA TRP A 66 0.56 -15.30 5.75
C TRP A 66 -0.37 -15.72 6.89
N GLY A 67 0.01 -16.73 7.71
CA GLY A 67 -0.71 -17.21 8.88
C GLY A 67 0.24 -17.84 9.89
N LYS A 68 -0.22 -18.02 11.13
CA LYS A 68 0.57 -18.54 12.25
C LYS A 68 1.13 -19.94 11.97
N ASP A 69 0.32 -20.79 11.35
CA ASP A 69 0.60 -22.21 11.16
C ASP A 69 1.10 -22.54 9.75
N GLN A 70 1.34 -21.54 8.90
CA GLN A 70 1.83 -21.76 7.55
C GLN A 70 3.31 -22.12 7.49
N LYS A 71 4.02 -22.00 8.61
CA LYS A 71 5.41 -22.38 8.79
C LYS A 71 5.60 -22.84 10.24
N TRP A 72 6.29 -23.95 10.45
CA TRP A 72 6.47 -24.56 11.77
C TRP A 72 7.12 -23.65 12.82
N ASN A 73 7.89 -22.65 12.38
CA ASN A 73 8.60 -21.69 13.23
C ASN A 73 8.29 -20.24 12.85
N THR A 74 7.05 -19.94 12.46
CA THR A 74 6.64 -18.60 12.05
C THR A 74 6.91 -17.57 13.14
N SER A 75 7.71 -16.55 12.83
CA SER A 75 7.82 -15.35 13.68
C SER A 75 6.53 -14.53 13.59
N LEU A 76 5.95 -14.17 14.71
CA LEU A 76 4.73 -13.34 14.78
C LEU A 76 5.05 -11.83 14.84
N CYS A 77 6.33 -11.45 14.71
CA CYS A 77 6.77 -10.06 14.61
C CYS A 77 7.93 -9.98 13.62
N HIS A 78 7.60 -9.71 12.34
CA HIS A 78 8.59 -9.76 11.28
C HIS A 78 8.48 -8.55 10.34
N PRO A 79 9.48 -7.61 10.35
CA PRO A 79 9.38 -6.33 9.63
C PRO A 79 9.22 -6.45 8.11
N TRP A 80 9.77 -7.49 7.47
CA TRP A 80 9.64 -7.64 6.01
C TRP A 80 8.19 -7.81 5.51
N ALA A 81 7.27 -8.12 6.44
CA ALA A 81 5.85 -8.23 6.14
C ALA A 81 5.11 -6.89 6.22
N SER A 82 5.80 -5.78 6.49
CA SER A 82 5.20 -4.46 6.64
C SER A 82 5.02 -3.71 5.31
N ALA A 83 5.00 -4.42 4.19
CA ALA A 83 4.77 -3.85 2.86
C ALA A 83 3.54 -2.91 2.75
N PRO A 84 2.40 -3.13 3.47
CA PRO A 84 1.28 -2.19 3.41
C PRO A 84 1.67 -0.77 3.79
N VAL A 85 2.59 -0.56 4.73
CA VAL A 85 2.96 0.78 5.18
C VAL A 85 3.55 1.63 4.05
N PRO A 86 4.68 1.28 3.41
CA PRO A 86 5.22 2.07 2.32
C PRO A 86 4.28 2.09 1.10
N VAL A 87 3.58 1.01 0.77
CA VAL A 87 2.66 0.97 -0.37
C VAL A 87 1.49 1.93 -0.16
N ILE A 88 0.89 1.98 1.02
CA ILE A 88 -0.20 2.93 1.30
C ILE A 88 0.32 4.37 1.27
N LEU A 89 1.48 4.64 1.84
CA LEU A 89 2.03 6.00 1.90
C LEU A 89 2.51 6.50 0.53
N GLU A 90 3.30 5.67 -0.17
CA GLU A 90 3.96 6.11 -1.40
C GLU A 90 3.05 5.91 -2.63
N GLU A 91 2.38 4.76 -2.74
CA GLU A 91 1.67 4.39 -3.97
C GLU A 91 0.18 4.79 -3.93
N ILE A 92 -0.50 4.70 -2.78
CA ILE A 92 -1.93 5.04 -2.67
C ILE A 92 -2.11 6.51 -2.26
N ALA A 93 -1.48 6.94 -1.17
CA ALA A 93 -1.53 8.35 -0.75
C ALA A 93 -0.61 9.25 -1.60
N GLY A 94 0.35 8.66 -2.31
CA GLY A 94 1.24 9.38 -3.22
C GLY A 94 2.16 10.38 -2.52
N ILE A 95 2.64 10.07 -1.31
CA ILE A 95 3.56 10.93 -0.56
C ILE A 95 5.00 10.59 -0.95
N HIS A 96 5.58 11.34 -1.86
CA HIS A 96 6.93 11.11 -2.37
C HIS A 96 7.90 12.16 -1.82
N LEU A 97 8.78 11.74 -0.91
CA LEU A 97 9.82 12.60 -0.35
C LEU A 97 11.08 12.59 -1.20
N SER A 98 11.52 13.74 -1.64
CA SER A 98 12.82 13.86 -2.32
C SER A 98 14.00 13.84 -1.34
N PRO A 99 15.19 13.43 -1.75
CA PRO A 99 16.40 13.49 -0.93
C PRO A 99 16.72 14.91 -0.45
N GLU A 100 16.40 15.91 -1.25
CA GLU A 100 16.66 17.35 -1.00
C GLU A 100 15.68 17.94 0.02
N GLY A 101 14.68 17.18 0.48
CA GLY A 101 13.73 17.61 1.51
C GLY A 101 12.40 18.15 0.97
N GLY A 102 12.16 18.05 -0.35
CA GLY A 102 10.86 18.31 -0.96
C GLY A 102 9.87 17.17 -0.73
N CYS A 103 8.62 17.43 -1.04
CA CYS A 103 7.55 16.43 -1.10
C CYS A 103 6.66 16.70 -2.31
N ASP A 104 6.48 15.67 -3.13
CA ASP A 104 5.47 15.65 -4.17
C ASP A 104 4.30 14.79 -3.73
N PHE A 105 3.07 15.22 -4.09
CA PHE A 105 1.86 14.46 -3.86
C PHE A 105 1.29 13.97 -5.19
N ALA A 106 1.12 12.66 -5.31
CA ALA A 106 0.52 12.00 -6.46
C ALA A 106 -0.44 10.90 -5.98
N PRO A 107 -1.58 11.25 -5.35
CA PRO A 107 -2.50 10.29 -4.78
C PRO A 107 -3.22 9.46 -5.86
N HIS A 108 -3.32 8.16 -5.62
CA HIS A 108 -3.99 7.17 -6.48
C HIS A 108 -5.04 6.38 -5.68
N ILE A 109 -5.90 7.10 -4.97
CA ILE A 109 -6.94 6.50 -4.13
C ILE A 109 -8.09 6.06 -5.03
N PRO A 110 -8.47 4.76 -5.05
CA PRO A 110 -9.53 4.25 -5.89
C PRO A 110 -10.85 5.00 -5.70
N LYS A 111 -11.67 5.07 -6.76
CA LYS A 111 -12.93 5.83 -6.74
C LYS A 111 -13.92 5.30 -5.73
N GLU A 112 -13.91 3.98 -5.51
CA GLU A 112 -14.80 3.24 -4.61
C GLU A 112 -14.50 3.51 -3.12
N VAL A 113 -13.38 4.17 -2.83
CA VAL A 113 -13.02 4.57 -1.46
C VAL A 113 -13.66 5.92 -1.16
N ASP A 114 -14.73 5.94 -0.40
CA ASP A 114 -15.47 7.16 -0.04
C ASP A 114 -14.66 8.06 0.91
N TYR A 115 -13.95 7.44 1.85
CA TYR A 115 -13.12 8.13 2.82
C TYR A 115 -11.76 7.46 2.94
N PHE A 116 -10.71 8.27 2.83
CA PHE A 116 -9.33 7.87 3.10
C PHE A 116 -8.64 8.96 3.89
N HIS A 117 -7.91 8.58 4.91
CA HIS A 117 -7.06 9.51 5.65
C HIS A 117 -5.76 8.84 6.03
N THR A 118 -4.66 9.47 5.74
CA THR A 118 -3.36 9.07 6.26
C THR A 118 -2.57 10.28 6.71
N SER A 119 -1.80 10.10 7.77
CA SER A 119 -0.92 11.12 8.31
C SER A 119 0.38 10.46 8.74
N VAL A 120 1.49 10.98 8.28
CA VAL A 120 2.82 10.47 8.63
C VAL A 120 3.76 11.60 9.00
N ARG A 121 4.51 11.42 10.09
CA ARG A 121 5.53 12.37 10.52
C ARG A 121 6.91 11.89 10.08
N MET A 122 7.52 12.62 9.16
CA MET A 122 8.86 12.35 8.66
C MET A 122 9.67 13.65 8.57
N ARG A 123 10.97 13.61 8.87
CA ARG A 123 11.87 14.79 8.81
C ARG A 123 11.32 16.01 9.54
N ARG A 124 10.70 15.81 10.72
CA ARG A 124 10.07 16.84 11.57
C ARG A 124 8.83 17.54 10.97
N LYS A 125 8.33 17.11 9.83
CA LYS A 125 7.11 17.58 9.20
C LYS A 125 6.04 16.50 9.24
N THR A 126 4.78 16.91 9.25
CA THR A 126 3.63 16.02 9.15
C THR A 126 3.03 16.14 7.76
N TYR A 127 2.95 15.03 7.05
CA TYR A 127 2.37 14.92 5.72
C TYR A 127 1.02 14.23 5.85
N THR A 128 -0.01 14.83 5.28
CA THR A 128 -1.38 14.32 5.39
C THR A 128 -2.03 14.27 4.01
N VAL A 129 -2.71 13.17 3.73
CA VAL A 129 -3.56 13.04 2.55
C VAL A 129 -4.94 12.57 3.00
N THR A 130 -5.97 13.26 2.57
CA THR A 130 -7.36 12.96 2.90
C THR A 130 -8.19 12.92 1.62
N LYS A 131 -9.01 11.88 1.45
CA LYS A 131 -10.11 11.87 0.47
C LYS A 131 -11.42 11.89 1.24
N GLN A 132 -12.26 12.83 0.91
CA GLN A 132 -13.61 12.98 1.47
C GLN A 132 -14.52 13.69 0.46
N ASP A 133 -15.75 13.24 0.34
CA ASP A 133 -16.76 13.80 -0.58
C ASP A 133 -16.24 13.90 -2.04
N GLY A 134 -15.49 12.89 -2.46
CA GLY A 134 -14.88 12.80 -3.78
C GLY A 134 -13.69 13.72 -4.02
N LYS A 135 -13.29 14.54 -3.04
CA LYS A 135 -12.15 15.47 -3.13
C LYS A 135 -10.94 14.92 -2.40
N ILE A 136 -9.76 15.18 -2.96
CA ILE A 136 -8.49 14.79 -2.34
C ILE A 136 -7.77 16.07 -1.90
N HIS A 137 -7.33 16.09 -0.66
CA HIS A 137 -6.58 17.16 -0.02
C HIS A 137 -5.24 16.63 0.47
N ALA A 138 -4.17 17.34 0.16
CA ALA A 138 -2.84 17.04 0.65
C ALA A 138 -2.29 18.24 1.44
N ALA A 139 -1.66 18.00 2.58
CA ALA A 139 -1.13 19.06 3.43
C ALA A 139 0.24 18.70 4.03
N ILE A 140 1.05 19.71 4.28
CA ILE A 140 2.29 19.63 5.06
C ILE A 140 2.13 20.56 6.27
N ASP A 141 2.25 19.98 7.47
CA ASP A 141 2.05 20.70 8.75
C ASP A 141 0.71 21.46 8.82
N GLY A 142 -0.33 20.89 8.20
CA GLY A 142 -1.67 21.49 8.12
C GLY A 142 -1.84 22.56 7.03
N ILE A 143 -0.79 22.90 6.28
CA ILE A 143 -0.85 23.83 5.16
C ILE A 143 -1.16 23.07 3.88
N GLU A 144 -2.31 23.36 3.28
CA GLU A 144 -2.77 22.68 2.06
C GLU A 144 -1.83 22.96 0.89
N GLN A 145 -1.51 21.90 0.15
CA GLN A 145 -0.68 21.96 -1.04
C GLN A 145 -1.59 22.06 -2.26
N SER A 146 -1.70 23.24 -2.81
CA SER A 146 -2.48 23.46 -4.04
C SER A 146 -1.71 22.93 -5.25
N LYS A 147 -1.94 21.69 -5.62
CA LYS A 147 -1.87 21.22 -7.02
C LYS A 147 -3.31 20.97 -7.46
N GLU A 148 -3.68 21.42 -8.66
CA GLU A 148 -4.84 20.87 -9.35
C GLU A 148 -4.55 19.37 -9.53
N MET A 149 -5.17 18.53 -8.69
CA MET A 149 -5.02 17.08 -8.68
C MET A 149 -6.21 16.44 -9.39
#